data_12847145c85d976ea1dc4746d52049cf
#
_entry.id   12847145c85d976ea1dc4746d52049cf
#
_cell.length_a   1.000
_cell.length_b   1.000
_cell.length_c   1.000
_cell.angle_alpha   90.00
_cell.angle_beta   90.00
_cell.angle_gamma   90.00
#
_symmetry.space_group_name_H-M   'P 1'
#
loop_
_entity.id
_entity.type
_entity.pdbx_description
1 polymer ?
#
loop_
_entity_poly.entity_id
_entity_poly.type
_entity_poly.pdbx_seq_one_letter_code
_entity_poly.pdbx_strand_id
1 'polypeptide(L)'
;MADNPDIRTPAPPAPTEHRLVYHIEAPTDGQRVDNFLRAFAAVLEFSDYRPLLDSYCTSSAKCNRCAVSCPVYLATGDPRDIPCYRTNLLLDIYRRYFTIGGALRARFTNGFELTEDVIDDMLEVFYRCTACRRCTRSCPMGVDHGLMTRLGRYILSLIGIVPKALQVSVREQLEGETHNTSKVPKEALIDTLGFLSEELQDTLGVSMEFPVDKEDRDYVFFCAVSDYLMEPETLMGNAAVLYAAGDWDKWTIGTGNYDGINYGLFYSDWHLENIIKRLVGEVTRLRGRNILMGECGHASRSAHDFVPVFAGPEAYPVVSFVEYTLDCLRKGRIALDPNVVTERVTYHDPCNIARSGWIVEQPREILRSFVKDFVDMAPRGQENYCCGGGGGLVSLDEIHEYRMEIGGKIKVEQLKKTEADIVIAPCANCKKQLKELVEYYKLPCKVMGLHDLILRAIEIPGGKSPQERKEEAELLAV
;
A
#
# COMPACT_ATOMS: atom_id res chain seq x y z
N MET A 1 46.22 -16.98 11.73
CA MET A 1 44.96 -16.28 12.04
C MET A 1 43.87 -17.19 11.57
N ALA A 2 43.12 -17.73 12.49
CA ALA A 2 42.12 -18.76 12.19
C ALA A 2 41.06 -18.19 11.25
N ASP A 3 40.68 -19.00 10.26
CA ASP A 3 39.57 -18.78 9.36
C ASP A 3 38.29 -18.51 10.19
N ASN A 4 37.85 -17.26 10.18
CA ASN A 4 36.56 -16.92 10.75
C ASN A 4 35.48 -17.24 9.69
N PRO A 5 34.70 -18.31 9.84
CA PRO A 5 33.69 -18.75 8.88
C PRO A 5 32.55 -17.71 8.68
N ASP A 6 32.44 -16.71 9.55
CA ASP A 6 31.37 -15.71 9.53
C ASP A 6 31.58 -14.55 8.54
N ILE A 7 32.71 -14.55 7.80
CA ILE A 7 33.02 -13.49 6.81
C ILE A 7 32.69 -13.92 5.38
N ARG A 8 32.32 -15.16 5.18
CA ARG A 8 31.89 -15.62 3.86
C ARG A 8 30.51 -15.06 3.56
N THR A 9 30.35 -14.47 2.39
CA THR A 9 29.01 -14.36 1.78
C THR A 9 28.35 -15.72 1.98
N PRO A 10 27.20 -15.83 2.63
CA PRO A 10 26.55 -17.12 2.72
C PRO A 10 26.42 -17.64 1.29
N ALA A 11 26.87 -18.86 1.06
CA ALA A 11 26.50 -19.58 -0.17
C ALA A 11 25.01 -19.39 -0.36
N PRO A 12 24.50 -19.19 -1.59
CA PRO A 12 23.08 -19.09 -1.81
C PRO A 12 22.43 -20.25 -1.06
N PRO A 13 21.50 -19.99 -0.16
CA PRO A 13 20.87 -21.04 0.63
C PRO A 13 20.30 -22.07 -0.32
N ALA A 14 20.34 -23.35 0.07
CA ALA A 14 19.76 -24.44 -0.71
C ALA A 14 18.37 -24.06 -1.21
N PRO A 15 17.98 -24.44 -2.43
CA PRO A 15 16.64 -24.12 -2.96
C PRO A 15 15.59 -24.52 -1.94
N THR A 16 14.79 -23.55 -1.49
CA THR A 16 13.69 -23.84 -0.58
C THR A 16 12.53 -24.41 -1.36
N GLU A 17 11.66 -25.20 -0.71
CA GLU A 17 10.44 -25.77 -1.30
C GLU A 17 9.48 -24.72 -1.88
N HIS A 18 9.67 -23.43 -1.53
CA HIS A 18 8.81 -22.30 -1.92
C HIS A 18 9.53 -21.26 -2.79
N ARG A 19 10.22 -21.71 -3.84
CA ARG A 19 10.84 -20.79 -4.79
C ARG A 19 9.78 -20.08 -5.62
N LEU A 20 9.83 -18.72 -5.64
CA LEU A 20 8.90 -17.90 -6.42
C LEU A 20 9.45 -17.64 -7.83
N VAL A 21 8.61 -17.83 -8.82
CA VAL A 21 8.90 -17.51 -10.22
C VAL A 21 7.98 -16.36 -10.64
N TYR A 22 8.58 -15.25 -11.05
CA TYR A 22 7.86 -14.08 -11.53
C TYR A 22 7.86 -14.02 -13.06
N HIS A 23 6.73 -13.62 -13.63
CA HIS A 23 6.66 -13.26 -15.02
C HIS A 23 7.33 -11.90 -15.22
N ILE A 24 8.43 -11.85 -15.94
CA ILE A 24 9.17 -10.63 -16.26
C ILE A 24 9.33 -10.47 -17.77
N GLU A 25 9.42 -9.23 -18.23
CA GLU A 25 9.84 -8.88 -19.61
C GLU A 25 11.32 -8.46 -19.54
N ALA A 26 12.22 -9.39 -19.22
CA ALA A 26 13.63 -9.07 -19.12
C ALA A 26 14.31 -9.06 -20.48
N PRO A 27 15.24 -8.13 -20.76
CA PRO A 27 16.19 -8.30 -21.82
C PRO A 27 17.03 -9.55 -21.56
N THR A 28 17.17 -10.39 -22.56
CA THR A 28 17.88 -11.67 -22.49
C THR A 28 19.34 -11.57 -22.95
N ASP A 29 19.87 -10.37 -23.00
CA ASP A 29 21.22 -10.10 -23.46
C ASP A 29 22.24 -10.45 -22.40
N GLY A 30 22.88 -11.44 -22.24
CA GLY A 30 23.89 -11.88 -21.27
C GLY A 30 24.83 -10.83 -20.64
N GLN A 31 24.36 -9.58 -20.50
CA GLN A 31 25.06 -8.43 -19.88
C GLN A 31 24.36 -7.92 -18.62
N ARG A 32 23.52 -8.73 -17.99
CA ARG A 32 22.71 -8.31 -16.84
C ARG A 32 23.55 -7.78 -15.66
N VAL A 33 24.71 -8.38 -15.41
CA VAL A 33 25.65 -7.93 -14.36
C VAL A 33 26.17 -6.53 -14.65
N ASP A 34 26.67 -6.29 -15.87
CA ASP A 34 27.19 -4.97 -16.26
C ASP A 34 26.09 -3.92 -16.28
N ASN A 35 24.91 -4.27 -16.79
CA ASN A 35 23.74 -3.39 -16.82
C ASN A 35 23.28 -3.04 -15.39
N PHE A 36 23.26 -4.01 -14.47
CA PHE A 36 22.93 -3.78 -13.06
C PHE A 36 23.92 -2.80 -12.40
N LEU A 37 25.23 -2.99 -12.62
CA LEU A 37 26.24 -2.10 -12.06
C LEU A 37 26.14 -0.69 -12.64
N ARG A 38 25.85 -0.53 -13.94
CA ARG A 38 25.61 0.78 -14.56
C ARG A 38 24.35 1.44 -13.99
N ALA A 39 23.27 0.70 -13.86
CA ALA A 39 22.03 1.20 -13.25
C ALA A 39 22.27 1.65 -11.81
N PHE A 40 22.99 0.85 -11.03
CA PHE A 40 23.33 1.22 -9.65
C PHE A 40 24.22 2.46 -9.60
N ALA A 41 25.22 2.57 -10.49
CA ALA A 41 26.06 3.76 -10.60
C ALA A 41 25.23 5.02 -10.88
N ALA A 42 24.29 4.94 -11.84
CA ALA A 42 23.38 6.04 -12.18
C ALA A 42 22.51 6.45 -10.98
N VAL A 43 21.94 5.48 -10.26
CA VAL A 43 21.19 5.77 -9.03
C VAL A 43 22.05 6.51 -8.00
N LEU A 44 23.30 6.11 -7.82
CA LEU A 44 24.23 6.77 -6.88
C LEU A 44 24.66 8.16 -7.32
N GLU A 45 24.66 8.44 -8.62
CA GLU A 45 25.04 9.75 -9.18
C GLU A 45 23.90 10.75 -9.15
N PHE A 46 22.68 10.30 -9.47
CA PHE A 46 21.51 11.17 -9.66
C PHE A 46 20.52 11.16 -8.49
N SER A 47 20.91 10.63 -7.33
CA SER A 47 20.08 10.62 -6.12
C SER A 47 20.89 10.69 -4.83
N ASP A 48 20.20 10.87 -3.71
CA ASP A 48 20.79 10.94 -2.35
C ASP A 48 21.01 9.56 -1.70
N TYR A 49 21.01 8.47 -2.48
CA TYR A 49 21.21 7.13 -1.92
C TYR A 49 22.67 6.86 -1.46
N ARG A 50 23.67 7.54 -2.04
CA ARG A 50 25.07 7.32 -1.67
C ARG A 50 25.35 7.59 -0.18
N PRO A 51 25.02 8.77 0.40
CA PRO A 51 25.22 9.03 1.83
C PRO A 51 24.48 8.04 2.73
N LEU A 52 23.28 7.60 2.30
CA LEU A 52 22.50 6.61 3.01
C LEU A 52 23.21 5.25 3.06
N LEU A 53 23.74 4.77 1.93
CA LEU A 53 24.47 3.50 1.85
C LEU A 53 25.78 3.55 2.64
N ASP A 54 26.51 4.66 2.61
CA ASP A 54 27.71 4.86 3.43
C ASP A 54 27.38 4.75 4.92
N SER A 55 26.29 5.41 5.35
CA SER A 55 25.79 5.33 6.73
C SER A 55 25.42 3.88 7.11
N TYR A 56 24.68 3.19 6.25
CA TYR A 56 24.25 1.81 6.52
C TYR A 56 25.42 0.81 6.46
N CYS A 57 26.44 1.05 5.64
CA CYS A 57 27.68 0.26 5.65
C CYS A 57 28.37 0.31 7.00
N THR A 58 28.26 1.42 7.71
CA THR A 58 28.89 1.63 9.02
C THR A 58 28.00 1.14 10.16
N SER A 59 26.69 1.41 10.10
CA SER A 59 25.77 1.14 11.19
C SER A 59 25.17 -0.28 11.19
N SER A 60 25.11 -0.99 10.05
CA SER A 60 24.50 -2.31 9.99
C SER A 60 25.33 -3.37 10.73
N ALA A 61 24.82 -3.80 11.88
CA ALA A 61 25.49 -4.79 12.74
C ALA A 61 25.26 -6.26 12.29
N LYS A 62 24.49 -6.52 11.23
CA LYS A 62 24.11 -7.88 10.78
C LYS A 62 23.51 -8.77 11.90
N CYS A 63 22.85 -8.16 12.90
CA CYS A 63 22.41 -8.82 14.13
C CYS A 63 21.14 -9.67 14.00
N ASN A 64 20.49 -9.68 12.84
CA ASN A 64 19.24 -10.39 12.53
C ASN A 64 18.03 -10.06 13.45
N ARG A 65 18.08 -9.01 14.28
CA ARG A 65 16.99 -8.63 15.17
C ARG A 65 15.67 -8.38 14.43
N CYS A 66 15.75 -7.94 13.17
CA CYS A 66 14.60 -7.71 12.31
C CYS A 66 13.84 -9.00 11.92
N ALA A 67 14.41 -10.18 12.10
CA ALA A 67 13.79 -11.47 11.81
C ALA A 67 12.46 -11.64 12.56
N VAL A 68 12.46 -11.41 13.89
CA VAL A 68 11.26 -11.57 14.74
C VAL A 68 10.12 -10.59 14.41
N SER A 69 10.39 -9.61 13.57
CA SER A 69 9.40 -8.61 13.14
C SER A 69 8.83 -8.90 11.76
N CYS A 70 9.49 -9.75 10.97
CA CYS A 70 9.07 -10.01 9.61
C CYS A 70 7.99 -11.10 9.56
N PRO A 71 6.75 -10.81 9.12
CA PRO A 71 5.70 -11.83 9.05
C PRO A 71 6.06 -12.96 8.08
N VAL A 72 6.79 -12.66 7.00
CA VAL A 72 7.25 -13.68 6.05
C VAL A 72 8.24 -14.63 6.71
N TYR A 73 9.26 -14.11 7.39
CA TYR A 73 10.21 -14.94 8.12
C TYR A 73 9.54 -15.76 9.23
N LEU A 74 8.59 -15.18 9.96
CA LEU A 74 7.84 -15.89 11.00
C LEU A 74 7.01 -17.05 10.43
N ALA A 75 6.60 -16.96 9.17
CA ALA A 75 5.85 -18.01 8.50
C ALA A 75 6.76 -19.12 7.91
N THR A 76 7.96 -18.74 7.42
CA THR A 76 8.85 -19.66 6.68
C THR A 76 10.02 -20.21 7.50
N GLY A 77 10.59 -19.38 8.40
CA GLY A 77 11.88 -19.67 9.03
C GLY A 77 13.08 -19.59 8.07
N ASP A 78 12.87 -19.23 6.79
CA ASP A 78 13.94 -19.16 5.78
C ASP A 78 14.86 -17.95 6.05
N PRO A 79 16.19 -18.14 6.22
CA PRO A 79 17.14 -17.05 6.42
C PRO A 79 17.10 -15.96 5.33
N ARG A 80 16.72 -16.28 4.10
CA ARG A 80 16.56 -15.33 3.00
C ARG A 80 15.42 -14.34 3.24
N ASP A 81 14.42 -14.72 4.03
CA ASP A 81 13.30 -13.87 4.40
C ASP A 81 13.64 -12.88 5.54
N ILE A 82 14.81 -13.02 6.17
CA ILE A 82 15.28 -12.06 7.16
C ILE A 82 15.52 -10.70 6.47
N PRO A 83 14.91 -9.60 6.93
CA PRO A 83 15.02 -8.31 6.25
C PRO A 83 16.45 -7.82 6.03
N CYS A 84 17.38 -8.08 6.96
CA CYS A 84 18.75 -7.68 6.79
C CYS A 84 19.52 -8.50 5.73
N TYR A 85 19.04 -9.68 5.32
CA TYR A 85 19.60 -10.41 4.18
C TYR A 85 19.52 -9.57 2.91
N ARG A 86 18.34 -9.06 2.56
CA ARG A 86 18.13 -8.17 1.40
C ARG A 86 18.99 -6.90 1.48
N THR A 87 19.04 -6.30 2.67
CA THR A 87 19.91 -5.13 2.90
C THR A 87 21.37 -5.45 2.65
N ASN A 88 21.85 -6.58 3.17
CA ASN A 88 23.24 -6.97 3.01
C ASN A 88 23.62 -7.28 1.55
N LEU A 89 22.73 -7.88 0.76
CA LEU A 89 22.97 -8.06 -0.67
C LEU A 89 23.34 -6.74 -1.36
N LEU A 90 22.56 -5.68 -1.15
CA LEU A 90 22.88 -4.36 -1.72
C LEU A 90 24.13 -3.74 -1.13
N LEU A 91 24.31 -3.81 0.19
CA LEU A 91 25.49 -3.24 0.85
C LEU A 91 26.78 -3.97 0.44
N ASP A 92 26.73 -5.27 0.21
CA ASP A 92 27.90 -6.05 -0.21
C ASP A 92 28.26 -5.72 -1.67
N ILE A 93 27.27 -5.53 -2.57
CA ILE A 93 27.50 -4.99 -3.92
C ILE A 93 28.08 -3.58 -3.84
N TYR A 94 27.46 -2.69 -3.04
CA TYR A 94 27.93 -1.31 -2.89
C TYR A 94 29.37 -1.26 -2.39
N ARG A 95 29.72 -2.00 -1.32
CA ARG A 95 31.09 -2.09 -0.79
C ARG A 95 32.06 -2.59 -1.84
N ARG A 96 31.69 -3.64 -2.60
CA ARG A 96 32.56 -4.30 -3.55
C ARG A 96 32.89 -3.44 -4.76
N TYR A 97 31.88 -2.77 -5.33
CA TYR A 97 32.02 -2.12 -6.64
C TYR A 97 32.07 -0.60 -6.57
N PHE A 98 31.60 0.02 -5.49
CA PHE A 98 31.43 1.47 -5.41
C PHE A 98 32.21 2.13 -4.27
N THR A 99 33.06 1.37 -3.53
CA THR A 99 33.97 1.92 -2.53
C THR A 99 35.43 1.52 -2.83
N ILE A 100 36.36 2.45 -2.62
CA ILE A 100 37.83 2.22 -2.86
C ILE A 100 38.30 1.07 -1.98
N GLY A 101 37.93 1.06 -0.70
CA GLY A 101 38.35 0.02 0.24
C GLY A 101 37.83 -1.37 -0.11
N GLY A 102 36.62 -1.46 -0.66
CA GLY A 102 36.03 -2.71 -1.11
C GLY A 102 36.70 -3.29 -2.34
N ALA A 103 36.97 -2.45 -3.33
CA ALA A 103 37.70 -2.83 -4.53
C ALA A 103 39.11 -3.34 -4.22
N LEU A 104 39.80 -2.69 -3.27
CA LEU A 104 41.14 -3.11 -2.84
C LEU A 104 41.09 -4.44 -2.07
N ARG A 105 40.17 -4.55 -1.09
CA ARG A 105 39.99 -5.77 -0.29
C ARG A 105 39.70 -6.99 -1.15
N ALA A 106 38.89 -6.84 -2.19
CA ALA A 106 38.52 -7.94 -3.07
C ALA A 106 39.69 -8.56 -3.83
N ARG A 107 40.83 -7.84 -3.98
CA ARG A 107 42.06 -8.40 -4.57
C ARG A 107 42.79 -9.38 -3.65
N PHE A 108 42.54 -9.33 -2.35
CA PHE A 108 43.27 -10.13 -1.35
C PHE A 108 42.36 -11.10 -0.59
N THR A 109 41.03 -11.07 -0.85
CA THR A 109 40.05 -11.95 -0.20
C THR A 109 39.10 -12.48 -1.23
N ASN A 110 38.52 -13.68 -1.00
CA ASN A 110 37.36 -14.14 -1.76
C ASN A 110 36.17 -13.28 -1.40
N GLY A 111 36.11 -12.06 -1.97
CA GLY A 111 35.04 -11.10 -1.74
C GLY A 111 33.76 -11.48 -2.46
N PHE A 112 32.70 -10.79 -2.12
CA PHE A 112 31.41 -10.90 -2.82
C PHE A 112 31.61 -10.63 -4.33
N GLU A 113 31.03 -11.46 -5.17
CA GLU A 113 30.96 -11.28 -6.62
C GLU A 113 29.49 -11.26 -7.07
N LEU A 114 29.15 -10.26 -7.87
CA LEU A 114 27.82 -10.19 -8.48
C LEU A 114 27.79 -11.09 -9.70
N THR A 115 26.87 -12.04 -9.70
CA THR A 115 26.64 -12.99 -10.81
C THR A 115 25.19 -12.90 -11.27
N GLU A 116 24.87 -13.54 -12.39
CA GLU A 116 23.49 -13.67 -12.88
C GLU A 116 22.58 -14.35 -11.83
N ASP A 117 23.08 -15.42 -11.18
CA ASP A 117 22.33 -16.12 -10.12
C ASP A 117 22.03 -15.23 -8.92
N VAL A 118 22.94 -14.32 -8.57
CA VAL A 118 22.69 -13.32 -7.50
C VAL A 118 21.59 -12.34 -7.91
N ILE A 119 21.55 -11.95 -9.19
CA ILE A 119 20.49 -11.08 -9.70
C ILE A 119 19.13 -11.80 -9.66
N ASP A 120 19.08 -13.07 -10.01
CA ASP A 120 17.88 -13.90 -9.93
C ASP A 120 17.41 -14.08 -8.46
N ASP A 121 18.34 -14.34 -7.53
CA ASP A 121 18.04 -14.38 -6.09
C ASP A 121 17.50 -13.01 -5.59
N MET A 122 18.09 -11.90 -6.06
CA MET A 122 17.61 -10.56 -5.72
C MET A 122 16.17 -10.33 -6.20
N LEU A 123 15.81 -10.75 -7.41
CA LEU A 123 14.42 -10.65 -7.90
C LEU A 123 13.49 -11.38 -6.94
N GLU A 124 13.80 -12.63 -6.63
CA GLU A 124 12.96 -13.45 -5.75
C GLU A 124 12.83 -12.82 -4.37
N VAL A 125 13.93 -12.60 -3.66
CA VAL A 125 13.88 -12.18 -2.24
C VAL A 125 13.38 -10.75 -2.05
N PHE A 126 13.59 -9.86 -3.02
CA PHE A 126 13.06 -8.50 -2.91
C PHE A 126 11.55 -8.48 -3.13
N TYR A 127 11.00 -9.27 -4.06
CA TYR A 127 9.56 -9.34 -4.30
C TYR A 127 8.80 -10.32 -3.38
N ARG A 128 9.50 -11.09 -2.55
CA ARG A 128 8.87 -11.75 -1.38
C ARG A 128 8.47 -10.75 -0.29
N CYS A 129 9.05 -9.57 -0.28
CA CYS A 129 8.81 -8.55 0.73
C CYS A 129 7.51 -7.79 0.46
N THR A 130 6.61 -7.74 1.45
CA THR A 130 5.36 -6.97 1.39
C THR A 130 5.55 -5.45 1.55
N ALA A 131 6.78 -4.95 1.63
CA ALA A 131 7.13 -3.55 1.87
C ALA A 131 6.44 -2.92 3.12
N CYS A 132 6.07 -3.73 4.10
CA CYS A 132 5.31 -3.26 5.27
C CYS A 132 6.12 -2.46 6.29
N ARG A 133 7.46 -2.42 6.21
CA ARG A 133 8.40 -1.65 7.05
C ARG A 133 8.35 -1.97 8.56
N ARG A 134 7.75 -3.09 9.00
CA ARG A 134 7.74 -3.46 10.41
C ARG A 134 9.16 -3.73 10.93
N CYS A 135 10.02 -4.32 10.09
CA CYS A 135 11.43 -4.56 10.38
C CYS A 135 12.24 -3.27 10.58
N THR A 136 11.92 -2.20 9.86
CA THR A 136 12.55 -0.88 10.00
C THR A 136 12.36 -0.34 11.42
N ARG A 137 11.16 -0.41 11.97
CA ARG A 137 10.87 0.02 13.34
C ARG A 137 11.59 -0.79 14.40
N SER A 138 11.79 -2.07 14.14
CA SER A 138 12.43 -2.99 15.09
C SER A 138 13.97 -2.99 14.99
N CYS A 139 14.54 -2.24 14.04
CA CYS A 139 15.99 -2.19 13.87
C CYS A 139 16.64 -1.28 14.92
N PRO A 140 17.48 -1.81 15.85
CA PRO A 140 18.13 -0.99 16.86
C PRO A 140 19.19 -0.06 16.29
N MET A 141 19.64 -0.32 15.05
CA MET A 141 20.66 0.45 14.34
C MET A 141 20.07 1.48 13.38
N GLY A 142 18.75 1.63 13.33
CA GLY A 142 18.07 2.61 12.47
C GLY A 142 18.12 2.30 10.96
N VAL A 143 18.46 1.07 10.55
CA VAL A 143 18.50 0.69 9.13
C VAL A 143 17.09 0.52 8.61
N ASP A 144 16.72 1.28 7.58
CA ASP A 144 15.42 1.11 6.89
C ASP A 144 15.51 -0.03 5.86
N HIS A 145 15.22 -1.25 6.31
CA HIS A 145 15.19 -2.43 5.46
C HIS A 145 14.12 -2.36 4.37
N GLY A 146 13.03 -1.61 4.60
CA GLY A 146 11.99 -1.38 3.61
C GLY A 146 12.48 -0.51 2.45
N LEU A 147 13.22 0.56 2.77
CA LEU A 147 13.87 1.43 1.79
C LEU A 147 14.95 0.68 1.00
N MET A 148 15.76 -0.15 1.68
CA MET A 148 16.77 -0.97 1.01
C MET A 148 16.14 -1.98 0.04
N THR A 149 15.00 -2.60 0.41
CA THR A 149 14.27 -3.48 -0.51
C THR A 149 13.74 -2.70 -1.72
N ARG A 150 13.20 -1.51 -1.50
CA ARG A 150 12.72 -0.63 -2.57
C ARG A 150 13.86 -0.19 -3.50
N LEU A 151 15.01 0.19 -2.96
CA LEU A 151 16.19 0.53 -3.75
C LEU A 151 16.64 -0.64 -4.63
N GLY A 152 16.69 -1.86 -4.09
CA GLY A 152 17.00 -3.06 -4.88
C GLY A 152 16.02 -3.30 -6.03
N ARG A 153 14.72 -3.17 -5.77
CA ARG A 153 13.69 -3.25 -6.81
C ARG A 153 13.85 -2.14 -7.86
N TYR A 154 14.25 -0.93 -7.43
CA TYR A 154 14.46 0.20 -8.33
C TYR A 154 15.61 -0.09 -9.30
N ILE A 155 16.76 -0.55 -8.79
CA ILE A 155 17.92 -0.90 -9.64
C ILE A 155 17.54 -2.04 -10.61
N LEU A 156 16.84 -3.07 -10.13
CA LEU A 156 16.35 -4.16 -10.97
C LEU A 156 15.40 -3.65 -12.06
N SER A 157 14.51 -2.70 -11.75
CA SER A 157 13.55 -2.14 -12.72
C SER A 157 14.24 -1.36 -13.85
N LEU A 158 15.37 -0.71 -13.55
CA LEU A 158 16.15 0.02 -14.56
C LEU A 158 16.79 -0.90 -15.61
N ILE A 159 16.92 -2.18 -15.31
CA ILE A 159 17.40 -3.21 -16.25
C ILE A 159 16.27 -4.14 -16.74
N GLY A 160 15.01 -3.71 -16.59
CA GLY A 160 13.84 -4.45 -17.06
C GLY A 160 13.41 -5.64 -16.19
N ILE A 161 14.07 -5.86 -15.04
CA ILE A 161 13.73 -6.96 -14.13
C ILE A 161 12.71 -6.47 -13.10
N VAL A 162 11.45 -6.56 -13.47
CA VAL A 162 10.28 -6.23 -12.63
C VAL A 162 9.10 -7.14 -12.98
N PRO A 163 8.28 -7.59 -12.00
CA PRO A 163 7.10 -8.38 -12.30
C PRO A 163 6.19 -7.66 -13.30
N LYS A 164 5.80 -8.38 -14.36
CA LYS A 164 5.08 -7.84 -15.51
C LYS A 164 3.79 -7.11 -15.13
N ALA A 165 2.99 -7.66 -14.21
CA ALA A 165 1.73 -7.05 -13.80
C ALA A 165 1.92 -5.66 -13.18
N LEU A 166 2.97 -5.47 -12.36
CA LEU A 166 3.29 -4.14 -11.81
C LEU A 166 3.74 -3.17 -12.90
N GLN A 167 4.59 -3.63 -13.83
CA GLN A 167 5.09 -2.80 -14.92
C GLN A 167 3.95 -2.35 -15.85
N VAL A 168 3.06 -3.28 -16.22
CA VAL A 168 1.92 -2.99 -17.09
C VAL A 168 0.98 -1.97 -16.45
N SER A 169 0.64 -2.14 -15.17
CA SER A 169 -0.23 -1.20 -14.45
C SER A 169 0.34 0.22 -14.40
N VAL A 170 1.65 0.36 -14.13
CA VAL A 170 2.31 1.68 -14.06
C VAL A 170 2.46 2.29 -15.45
N ARG A 171 2.80 1.48 -16.46
CA ARG A 171 2.90 1.94 -17.85
C ARG A 171 1.55 2.45 -18.36
N GLU A 172 0.47 1.71 -18.07
CA GLU A 172 -0.88 2.15 -18.43
C GLU A 172 -1.25 3.49 -17.78
N GLN A 173 -0.91 3.65 -16.50
CA GLN A 173 -1.17 4.88 -15.76
C GLN A 173 -0.41 6.08 -16.31
N LEU A 174 0.82 5.91 -16.82
CA LEU A 174 1.66 6.99 -17.32
C LEU A 174 1.55 7.23 -18.82
N GLU A 175 1.46 6.16 -19.63
CA GLU A 175 1.59 6.18 -21.07
C GLU A 175 0.32 5.69 -21.79
N GLY A 176 -0.56 4.94 -21.08
CA GLY A 176 -1.78 4.39 -21.65
C GLY A 176 -2.86 5.46 -21.89
N GLU A 177 -3.85 5.12 -22.68
CA GLU A 177 -4.96 6.02 -23.03
C GLU A 177 -5.89 6.32 -21.85
N THR A 178 -6.01 5.39 -20.93
CA THR A 178 -6.95 5.48 -19.79
C THR A 178 -6.36 6.17 -18.56
N HIS A 179 -5.03 6.24 -18.47
CA HIS A 179 -4.29 6.87 -17.39
C HIS A 179 -4.60 6.34 -15.97
N ASN A 180 -5.02 5.09 -15.87
CA ASN A 180 -5.26 4.42 -14.58
C ASN A 180 -4.77 2.97 -14.60
N THR A 181 -4.58 2.37 -13.41
CA THR A 181 -3.96 1.06 -13.26
C THR A 181 -4.80 -0.11 -13.78
N SER A 182 -6.10 0.09 -14.04
CA SER A 182 -7.05 -0.96 -14.42
C SER A 182 -7.64 -0.80 -15.82
N LYS A 183 -7.14 0.15 -16.60
CA LYS A 183 -7.59 0.42 -17.99
C LYS A 183 -9.08 0.76 -18.08
N VAL A 184 -9.60 1.50 -17.12
CA VAL A 184 -11.00 1.93 -17.11
C VAL A 184 -11.15 3.20 -17.96
N PRO A 185 -11.95 3.17 -19.05
CA PRO A 185 -12.20 4.37 -19.85
C PRO A 185 -12.96 5.44 -19.07
N LYS A 186 -12.75 6.69 -19.44
CA LYS A 186 -13.43 7.84 -18.83
C LYS A 186 -14.96 7.72 -18.90
N GLU A 187 -15.49 7.24 -20.00
CA GLU A 187 -16.91 7.04 -20.22
C GLU A 187 -17.48 6.02 -19.21
N ALA A 188 -16.78 4.91 -19.00
CA ALA A 188 -17.17 3.91 -18.03
C ALA A 188 -17.13 4.45 -16.59
N LEU A 189 -16.20 5.33 -16.26
CA LEU A 189 -16.21 6.03 -14.96
C LEU A 189 -17.49 6.89 -14.82
N ILE A 190 -17.81 7.69 -15.82
CA ILE A 190 -19.00 8.59 -15.79
C ILE A 190 -20.28 7.77 -15.64
N ASP A 191 -20.42 6.70 -16.44
CA ASP A 191 -21.58 5.81 -16.37
C ASP A 191 -21.70 5.15 -14.99
N THR A 192 -20.59 4.68 -14.43
CA THR A 192 -20.54 4.10 -13.09
C THR A 192 -20.98 5.12 -12.02
N LEU A 193 -20.46 6.35 -12.09
CA LEU A 193 -20.83 7.41 -11.14
C LEU A 193 -22.31 7.79 -11.26
N GLY A 194 -22.87 7.76 -12.48
CA GLY A 194 -24.31 7.92 -12.72
C GLY A 194 -25.12 6.83 -12.01
N PHE A 195 -24.76 5.56 -12.24
CA PHE A 195 -25.39 4.42 -11.57
C PHE A 195 -25.30 4.51 -10.04
N LEU A 196 -24.13 4.85 -9.51
CA LEU A 196 -23.95 4.99 -8.06
C LEU A 196 -24.73 6.18 -7.47
N SER A 197 -24.99 7.22 -8.26
CA SER A 197 -25.88 8.33 -7.86
C SER A 197 -27.33 7.85 -7.67
N GLU A 198 -27.81 7.00 -8.59
CA GLU A 198 -29.13 6.37 -8.48
C GLU A 198 -29.21 5.45 -7.26
N GLU A 199 -28.18 4.60 -7.06
CA GLU A 199 -28.10 3.68 -5.91
C GLU A 199 -28.04 4.43 -4.57
N LEU A 200 -27.32 5.56 -4.50
CA LEU A 200 -27.33 6.43 -3.32
C LEU A 200 -28.68 7.03 -3.04
N GLN A 201 -29.40 7.45 -4.08
CA GLN A 201 -30.75 7.97 -3.94
C GLN A 201 -31.70 6.89 -3.41
N ASP A 202 -31.64 5.69 -3.93
CA ASP A 202 -32.50 4.57 -3.47
C ASP A 202 -32.13 4.17 -2.03
N THR A 203 -30.84 4.10 -1.70
CA THR A 203 -30.37 3.69 -0.38
C THR A 203 -30.62 4.76 0.68
N LEU A 204 -30.28 6.01 0.39
CA LEU A 204 -30.28 7.10 1.37
C LEU A 204 -31.55 7.97 1.35
N GLY A 205 -32.36 7.87 0.29
CA GLY A 205 -33.56 8.65 0.13
C GLY A 205 -33.38 10.10 -0.26
N VAL A 206 -32.15 10.48 -0.70
CA VAL A 206 -31.81 11.84 -1.14
C VAL A 206 -31.05 11.77 -2.46
N SER A 207 -31.30 12.75 -3.34
CA SER A 207 -30.61 12.83 -4.62
C SER A 207 -29.19 13.37 -4.44
N MET A 208 -28.21 12.64 -4.95
CA MET A 208 -26.79 12.98 -4.92
C MET A 208 -26.16 12.67 -6.27
N GLU A 209 -25.92 13.67 -7.09
CA GLU A 209 -25.13 13.50 -8.31
C GLU A 209 -23.65 13.72 -7.99
N PHE A 210 -22.81 12.73 -8.30
CA PHE A 210 -21.36 12.86 -8.12
C PHE A 210 -20.82 14.07 -8.89
N PRO A 211 -20.08 14.98 -8.23
CA PRO A 211 -19.53 16.16 -8.88
C PRO A 211 -18.29 15.78 -9.72
N VAL A 212 -18.46 15.73 -11.03
CA VAL A 212 -17.39 15.38 -11.99
C VAL A 212 -16.87 16.64 -12.66
N ASP A 213 -15.56 16.79 -12.75
CA ASP A 213 -14.84 17.90 -13.38
C ASP A 213 -15.33 19.31 -12.97
N LYS A 214 -15.76 19.46 -11.72
CA LYS A 214 -16.16 20.77 -11.17
C LYS A 214 -14.89 21.52 -10.75
N GLU A 215 -14.71 22.72 -11.28
CA GLU A 215 -13.57 23.58 -10.97
C GLU A 215 -13.78 24.38 -9.66
N ASP A 216 -12.68 24.93 -9.11
CA ASP A 216 -12.66 25.82 -7.94
C ASP A 216 -13.21 25.17 -6.65
N ARG A 217 -13.02 23.85 -6.50
CA ARG A 217 -13.46 23.12 -5.31
C ARG A 217 -12.39 23.09 -4.21
N ASP A 218 -12.86 22.93 -2.97
CA ASP A 218 -11.93 22.79 -1.82
C ASP A 218 -11.16 21.47 -1.91
N TYR A 219 -11.77 20.41 -2.45
CA TYR A 219 -11.18 19.09 -2.52
C TYR A 219 -11.28 18.49 -3.93
N VAL A 220 -10.16 17.99 -4.42
CA VAL A 220 -10.13 17.03 -5.55
C VAL A 220 -9.94 15.64 -4.94
N PHE A 221 -10.91 14.76 -5.17
CA PHE A 221 -10.96 13.44 -4.57
C PHE A 221 -10.26 12.40 -5.45
N PHE A 222 -9.44 11.59 -4.82
CA PHE A 222 -8.76 10.44 -5.44
C PHE A 222 -8.96 9.19 -4.58
N CYS A 223 -9.33 8.09 -5.19
CA CYS A 223 -9.34 6.78 -4.53
C CYS A 223 -8.68 5.73 -5.41
N ALA A 224 -8.66 4.49 -4.98
CA ALA A 224 -8.26 3.39 -5.84
C ALA A 224 -9.31 3.17 -6.93
N VAL A 225 -8.89 2.91 -8.16
CA VAL A 225 -9.82 2.62 -9.26
C VAL A 225 -10.78 1.46 -8.94
N SER A 226 -10.36 0.53 -8.09
CA SER A 226 -11.21 -0.56 -7.59
C SER A 226 -12.41 -0.08 -6.77
N ASP A 227 -12.31 1.06 -6.10
CA ASP A 227 -13.40 1.59 -5.28
C ASP A 227 -14.54 2.17 -6.14
N TYR A 228 -14.28 2.46 -7.40
CA TYR A 228 -15.34 2.84 -8.36
C TYR A 228 -16.12 1.62 -8.90
N LEU A 229 -15.46 0.47 -9.03
CA LEU A 229 -15.98 -0.66 -9.81
C LEU A 229 -16.30 -1.89 -8.96
N MET A 230 -15.45 -2.20 -7.96
CA MET A 230 -15.51 -3.46 -7.21
C MET A 230 -15.87 -3.28 -5.74
N GLU A 231 -15.73 -2.06 -5.23
CA GLU A 231 -15.98 -1.71 -3.83
C GLU A 231 -16.79 -0.41 -3.74
N PRO A 232 -17.94 -0.33 -4.46
CA PRO A 232 -18.70 0.91 -4.61
C PRO A 232 -19.22 1.45 -3.27
N GLU A 233 -19.49 0.58 -2.29
CA GLU A 233 -19.96 0.99 -0.96
C GLU A 233 -18.94 1.93 -0.29
N THR A 234 -17.63 1.76 -0.53
CA THR A 234 -16.61 2.67 0.01
C THR A 234 -16.76 4.08 -0.55
N LEU A 235 -16.96 4.20 -1.86
CA LEU A 235 -17.18 5.49 -2.52
C LEU A 235 -18.52 6.11 -2.09
N MET A 236 -19.57 5.31 -2.03
CA MET A 236 -20.89 5.73 -1.56
C MET A 236 -20.83 6.22 -0.10
N GLY A 237 -20.10 5.54 0.76
CA GLY A 237 -19.87 5.95 2.14
C GLY A 237 -19.09 7.26 2.25
N ASN A 238 -18.08 7.47 1.41
CA ASN A 238 -17.36 8.74 1.32
C ASN A 238 -18.32 9.88 0.87
N ALA A 239 -19.13 9.64 -0.16
CA ALA A 239 -20.12 10.58 -0.66
C ALA A 239 -21.16 10.94 0.42
N ALA A 240 -21.65 9.94 1.15
CA ALA A 240 -22.60 10.14 2.25
C ALA A 240 -22.04 11.03 3.37
N VAL A 241 -20.74 10.85 3.72
CA VAL A 241 -20.06 11.71 4.70
C VAL A 241 -19.96 13.15 4.20
N LEU A 242 -19.58 13.38 2.94
CA LEU A 242 -19.48 14.72 2.37
C LEU A 242 -20.85 15.41 2.30
N TYR A 243 -21.90 14.66 1.96
CA TYR A 243 -23.26 15.18 1.93
C TYR A 243 -23.76 15.53 3.34
N ALA A 244 -23.66 14.61 4.28
CA ALA A 244 -24.11 14.83 5.66
C ALA A 244 -23.35 15.99 6.34
N ALA A 245 -22.06 16.14 6.00
CA ALA A 245 -21.25 17.26 6.49
C ALA A 245 -21.59 18.62 5.85
N GLY A 246 -22.48 18.69 4.84
CA GLY A 246 -22.82 19.91 4.12
C GLY A 246 -21.71 20.41 3.20
N ASP A 247 -20.83 19.52 2.70
CA ASP A 247 -19.71 19.83 1.81
C ASP A 247 -19.91 19.29 0.38
N TRP A 248 -21.16 19.01 -0.01
CA TRP A 248 -21.45 18.41 -1.31
C TRP A 248 -20.95 19.22 -2.50
N ASP A 249 -20.99 20.53 -2.39
CA ASP A 249 -20.52 21.48 -3.40
C ASP A 249 -19.03 21.84 -3.29
N LYS A 250 -18.29 21.23 -2.34
CA LYS A 250 -16.89 21.55 -2.07
C LYS A 250 -15.89 20.58 -2.65
N TRP A 251 -16.34 19.51 -3.28
CA TRP A 251 -15.46 18.47 -3.82
C TRP A 251 -15.75 18.14 -5.27
N THR A 252 -14.84 17.41 -5.89
CA THR A 252 -15.01 16.92 -7.26
C THR A 252 -14.13 15.70 -7.53
N ILE A 253 -14.55 14.86 -8.47
CA ILE A 253 -13.73 13.80 -9.08
C ILE A 253 -13.25 14.31 -10.43
N GLY A 254 -11.95 14.20 -10.71
CA GLY A 254 -11.36 14.60 -11.99
C GLY A 254 -11.35 13.46 -12.99
N THR A 255 -11.80 13.68 -14.23
CA THR A 255 -11.75 12.65 -15.28
C THR A 255 -10.39 12.52 -15.95
N GLY A 256 -9.50 13.48 -15.80
CA GLY A 256 -8.15 13.44 -16.38
C GLY A 256 -7.19 12.54 -15.58
N ASN A 257 -7.42 12.42 -14.28
CA ASN A 257 -6.75 11.46 -13.40
C ASN A 257 -7.59 11.26 -12.13
N TYR A 258 -8.17 10.09 -11.93
CA TYR A 258 -8.99 9.75 -10.76
C TYR A 258 -8.42 8.61 -9.92
N ASP A 259 -7.43 7.87 -10.46
CA ASP A 259 -6.78 6.77 -9.79
C ASP A 259 -5.66 7.28 -8.85
N GLY A 260 -5.87 7.14 -7.55
CA GLY A 260 -4.89 7.48 -6.53
C GLY A 260 -3.78 6.43 -6.36
N ILE A 261 -3.87 5.26 -7.01
CA ILE A 261 -2.87 4.20 -6.90
C ILE A 261 -1.52 4.69 -7.43
N ASN A 262 -0.46 4.36 -6.70
CA ASN A 262 0.92 4.67 -7.12
C ASN A 262 1.85 3.48 -6.83
N TYR A 263 1.91 2.53 -7.75
CA TYR A 263 2.80 1.37 -7.62
C TYR A 263 4.29 1.72 -7.81
N GLY A 264 4.61 2.90 -8.35
CA GLY A 264 5.98 3.44 -8.35
C GLY A 264 6.59 3.52 -6.96
N LEU A 265 5.77 3.75 -5.93
CA LEU A 265 6.17 3.70 -4.52
C LEU A 265 6.91 2.41 -4.14
N PHE A 266 6.66 1.31 -4.84
CA PHE A 266 7.19 0.00 -4.46
C PHE A 266 8.48 -0.39 -5.18
N TYR A 267 8.79 0.23 -6.33
CA TYR A 267 9.93 -0.22 -7.12
C TYR A 267 10.63 0.84 -7.98
N SER A 268 10.15 2.09 -8.07
CA SER A 268 10.78 3.07 -8.96
C SER A 268 10.52 4.51 -8.52
N ASP A 269 11.58 5.27 -8.29
CA ASP A 269 11.49 6.69 -7.95
C ASP A 269 10.95 7.50 -9.12
N TRP A 270 11.40 7.18 -10.34
CA TRP A 270 10.94 7.87 -11.53
C TRP A 270 9.43 7.70 -11.77
N HIS A 271 8.93 6.47 -11.64
CA HIS A 271 7.51 6.21 -11.78
C HIS A 271 6.70 6.87 -10.64
N LEU A 272 7.18 6.77 -9.40
CA LEU A 272 6.56 7.43 -8.26
C LEU A 272 6.38 8.93 -8.50
N GLU A 273 7.46 9.61 -8.91
CA GLU A 273 7.48 11.04 -9.20
C GLU A 273 6.48 11.42 -10.31
N ASN A 274 6.51 10.70 -11.43
CA ASN A 274 5.66 11.04 -12.58
C ASN A 274 4.17 10.80 -12.28
N ILE A 275 3.82 9.77 -11.51
CA ILE A 275 2.43 9.56 -11.07
C ILE A 275 1.99 10.69 -10.12
N ILE A 276 2.85 11.12 -9.19
CA ILE A 276 2.56 12.28 -8.32
C ILE A 276 2.37 13.56 -9.14
N LYS A 277 3.22 13.80 -10.14
CA LYS A 277 3.08 14.97 -11.04
C LYS A 277 1.74 14.96 -11.79
N ARG A 278 1.26 13.78 -12.21
CA ARG A 278 -0.07 13.66 -12.84
C ARG A 278 -1.19 13.97 -11.86
N LEU A 279 -1.11 13.43 -10.64
CA LEU A 279 -2.09 13.72 -9.59
C LEU A 279 -2.16 15.22 -9.30
N VAL A 280 -1.01 15.88 -9.12
CA VAL A 280 -0.92 17.33 -8.91
C VAL A 280 -1.41 18.11 -10.13
N GLY A 281 -1.10 17.65 -11.34
CA GLY A 281 -1.58 18.23 -12.59
C GLY A 281 -3.11 18.25 -12.68
N GLU A 282 -3.78 17.19 -12.20
CA GLU A 282 -5.24 17.13 -12.19
C GLU A 282 -5.85 18.13 -11.18
N VAL A 283 -5.26 18.25 -10.00
CA VAL A 283 -5.68 19.26 -9.01
C VAL A 283 -5.53 20.68 -9.58
N THR A 284 -4.42 20.92 -10.29
CA THR A 284 -4.16 22.21 -10.95
C THR A 284 -5.16 22.49 -12.07
N ARG A 285 -5.47 21.47 -12.90
CA ARG A 285 -6.46 21.59 -13.98
C ARG A 285 -7.84 21.99 -13.45
N LEU A 286 -8.23 21.42 -12.34
CA LEU A 286 -9.52 21.69 -11.69
C LEU A 286 -9.49 22.90 -10.74
N ARG A 287 -8.35 23.57 -10.60
CA ARG A 287 -8.16 24.68 -9.64
C ARG A 287 -8.59 24.30 -8.22
N GLY A 288 -8.36 23.03 -7.86
CA GLY A 288 -8.63 22.51 -6.53
C GLY A 288 -7.68 23.08 -5.48
N ARG A 289 -8.10 23.07 -4.21
CA ARG A 289 -7.28 23.62 -3.11
C ARG A 289 -6.56 22.56 -2.32
N ASN A 290 -7.14 21.39 -2.18
CA ASN A 290 -6.60 20.28 -1.40
C ASN A 290 -6.78 18.96 -2.17
N ILE A 291 -5.90 18.01 -1.89
CA ILE A 291 -6.01 16.62 -2.31
C ILE A 291 -6.75 15.85 -1.22
N LEU A 292 -7.87 15.21 -1.55
CA LEU A 292 -8.62 14.34 -0.63
C LEU A 292 -8.42 12.89 -1.04
N MET A 293 -7.75 12.11 -0.19
CA MET A 293 -7.39 10.71 -0.48
C MET A 293 -8.38 9.75 0.18
N GLY A 294 -9.03 8.92 -0.64
CA GLY A 294 -9.90 7.83 -0.20
C GLY A 294 -9.18 6.67 0.50
N GLU A 295 -9.86 5.56 0.67
CA GLU A 295 -9.37 4.39 1.44
C GLU A 295 -8.32 3.56 0.70
N CYS A 296 -7.17 4.16 0.41
CA CYS A 296 -6.03 3.42 -0.12
C CYS A 296 -4.74 3.79 0.61
N GLY A 297 -4.24 2.90 1.48
CA GLY A 297 -3.10 3.19 2.35
C GLY A 297 -1.83 3.55 1.59
N HIS A 298 -1.49 2.87 0.48
CA HIS A 298 -0.28 3.21 -0.27
C HIS A 298 -0.47 4.48 -1.13
N ALA A 299 -1.65 4.72 -1.67
CA ALA A 299 -1.97 5.95 -2.39
C ALA A 299 -1.89 7.16 -1.45
N SER A 300 -2.55 7.08 -0.28
CA SER A 300 -2.48 8.12 0.76
C SER A 300 -1.04 8.41 1.19
N ARG A 301 -0.24 7.37 1.42
CA ARG A 301 1.18 7.54 1.75
C ARG A 301 1.96 8.17 0.60
N SER A 302 1.76 7.73 -0.64
CA SER A 302 2.49 8.29 -1.77
C SER A 302 2.17 9.77 -1.99
N ALA A 303 0.90 10.16 -1.85
CA ALA A 303 0.52 11.56 -1.93
C ALA A 303 1.07 12.36 -0.74
N HIS A 304 0.84 11.91 0.50
CA HIS A 304 1.26 12.62 1.71
C HIS A 304 2.78 12.82 1.79
N ASP A 305 3.56 11.75 1.56
CA ASP A 305 5.02 11.83 1.71
C ASP A 305 5.69 12.54 0.51
N PHE A 306 5.14 12.44 -0.71
CA PHE A 306 5.87 12.83 -1.92
C PHE A 306 5.27 13.98 -2.72
N VAL A 307 4.03 14.42 -2.47
CA VAL A 307 3.52 15.66 -3.07
C VAL A 307 4.39 16.85 -2.66
N PRO A 308 4.75 17.04 -1.38
CA PRO A 308 5.65 18.13 -0.99
C PRO A 308 7.06 18.01 -1.58
N VAL A 309 7.53 16.80 -1.84
CA VAL A 309 8.88 16.55 -2.39
C VAL A 309 8.94 16.90 -3.88
N PHE A 310 7.96 16.46 -4.67
CA PHE A 310 8.02 16.58 -6.13
C PHE A 310 7.29 17.81 -6.69
N ALA A 311 6.35 18.37 -5.94
CA ALA A 311 5.62 19.58 -6.33
C ALA A 311 5.97 20.82 -5.51
N GLY A 312 6.87 20.67 -4.51
CA GLY A 312 7.33 21.75 -3.63
C GLY A 312 6.55 21.82 -2.31
N PRO A 313 7.15 22.47 -1.29
CA PRO A 313 6.58 22.54 0.06
C PRO A 313 5.27 23.35 0.14
N GLU A 314 5.04 24.25 -0.82
CA GLU A 314 3.80 25.03 -0.96
C GLU A 314 2.74 24.31 -1.82
N ALA A 315 2.98 23.04 -2.14
CA ALA A 315 2.04 22.23 -2.90
C ALA A 315 0.74 21.96 -2.11
N TYR A 316 -0.24 21.42 -2.82
CA TYR A 316 -1.57 21.16 -2.28
C TYR A 316 -1.52 20.31 -1.01
N PRO A 317 -2.19 20.73 0.10
CA PRO A 317 -2.34 19.88 1.27
C PRO A 317 -3.01 18.55 0.93
N VAL A 318 -2.51 17.47 1.53
CA VAL A 318 -3.06 16.12 1.36
C VAL A 318 -3.83 15.74 2.62
N VAL A 319 -5.12 15.47 2.47
CA VAL A 319 -6.04 15.10 3.56
C VAL A 319 -6.48 13.65 3.36
N SER A 320 -6.33 12.83 4.37
CA SER A 320 -6.93 11.49 4.37
C SER A 320 -8.42 11.57 4.64
N PHE A 321 -9.21 10.78 3.92
CA PHE A 321 -10.66 10.76 4.16
C PHE A 321 -11.01 10.29 5.58
N VAL A 322 -10.20 9.45 6.20
CA VAL A 322 -10.34 9.07 7.62
C VAL A 322 -10.20 10.28 8.55
N GLU A 323 -9.23 11.16 8.29
CA GLU A 323 -9.03 12.38 9.09
C GLU A 323 -10.16 13.39 8.85
N TYR A 324 -10.60 13.54 7.61
CA TYR A 324 -11.74 14.37 7.26
C TYR A 324 -13.02 13.92 7.99
N THR A 325 -13.31 12.62 7.97
CA THR A 325 -14.47 12.02 8.64
C THR A 325 -14.41 12.25 10.17
N LEU A 326 -13.24 12.03 10.76
CA LEU A 326 -13.07 12.26 12.21
C LEU A 326 -13.26 13.73 12.58
N ASP A 327 -12.73 14.65 11.77
CA ASP A 327 -12.93 16.08 11.99
C ASP A 327 -14.41 16.47 11.92
N CYS A 328 -15.14 15.95 10.93
CA CYS A 328 -16.58 16.13 10.82
C CYS A 328 -17.34 15.58 12.03
N LEU A 329 -16.98 14.39 12.50
CA LEU A 329 -17.58 13.77 13.68
C LEU A 329 -17.33 14.59 14.94
N ARG A 330 -16.07 14.98 15.20
CA ARG A 330 -15.68 15.81 16.37
C ARG A 330 -16.36 17.18 16.39
N LYS A 331 -16.60 17.76 15.22
CA LYS A 331 -17.30 19.04 15.07
C LYS A 331 -18.83 18.91 15.08
N GLY A 332 -19.37 17.71 15.21
CA GLY A 332 -20.81 17.45 15.16
C GLY A 332 -21.45 17.75 13.79
N ARG A 333 -20.66 17.70 12.71
CA ARG A 333 -21.17 17.91 11.33
C ARG A 333 -21.80 16.65 10.75
N ILE A 334 -21.44 15.49 11.29
CA ILE A 334 -22.06 14.19 10.97
C ILE A 334 -22.46 13.49 12.27
N ALA A 335 -23.47 12.64 12.20
CA ALA A 335 -23.89 11.76 13.27
C ALA A 335 -23.94 10.32 12.78
N LEU A 336 -23.60 9.37 13.65
CA LEU A 336 -23.60 7.93 13.37
C LEU A 336 -24.47 7.23 14.40
N ASP A 337 -25.45 6.42 13.96
CA ASP A 337 -26.34 5.68 14.84
C ASP A 337 -25.64 4.44 15.45
N PRO A 338 -25.46 4.36 16.78
CA PRO A 338 -24.79 3.24 17.43
C PRO A 338 -25.64 1.97 17.54
N ASN A 339 -26.87 1.96 17.02
CA ASN A 339 -27.78 0.84 17.16
C ASN A 339 -27.88 -0.06 15.92
N VAL A 340 -27.33 0.36 14.79
CA VAL A 340 -27.45 -0.39 13.54
C VAL A 340 -26.36 -1.44 13.34
N VAL A 341 -25.16 -1.22 13.87
CA VAL A 341 -24.06 -2.19 13.82
C VAL A 341 -24.06 -3.02 15.10
N THR A 342 -24.54 -4.25 15.00
CA THR A 342 -24.68 -5.18 16.13
C THR A 342 -23.61 -6.26 16.12
N GLU A 343 -22.90 -6.40 15.03
CA GLU A 343 -21.83 -7.36 14.82
C GLU A 343 -20.58 -7.01 15.63
N ARG A 344 -19.78 -8.01 15.96
CA ARG A 344 -18.45 -7.83 16.52
C ARG A 344 -17.46 -7.36 15.45
N VAL A 345 -16.86 -6.21 15.65
CA VAL A 345 -16.00 -5.53 14.67
C VAL A 345 -14.56 -5.49 15.12
N THR A 346 -13.63 -5.79 14.21
CA THR A 346 -12.20 -5.57 14.42
C THR A 346 -11.63 -4.65 13.35
N TYR A 347 -10.43 -4.11 13.60
CA TYR A 347 -9.77 -3.17 12.71
C TYR A 347 -8.38 -3.65 12.30
N HIS A 348 -8.14 -3.74 10.99
CA HIS A 348 -6.81 -3.96 10.42
C HIS A 348 -6.12 -2.62 10.14
N ASP A 349 -4.99 -2.37 10.79
CA ASP A 349 -4.16 -1.20 10.52
C ASP A 349 -3.42 -1.34 9.18
N PRO A 350 -3.76 -0.59 8.12
CA PRO A 350 -2.99 -0.63 6.88
C PRO A 350 -1.57 -0.11 7.10
N CYS A 351 -0.58 -0.92 6.72
CA CYS A 351 0.81 -0.65 7.08
C CYS A 351 1.36 0.68 6.55
N ASN A 352 0.89 1.15 5.41
CA ASN A 352 1.39 2.38 4.81
C ASN A 352 0.96 3.64 5.55
N ILE A 353 -0.22 3.67 6.18
CA ILE A 353 -0.67 4.83 6.96
C ILE A 353 -0.35 4.67 8.45
N ALA A 354 -0.52 3.48 9.04
CA ALA A 354 -0.25 3.28 10.45
C ALA A 354 1.25 3.38 10.80
N ARG A 355 2.16 2.79 9.98
CA ARG A 355 3.61 2.84 10.23
C ARG A 355 4.29 4.10 9.74
N SER A 356 3.72 4.82 8.82
CA SER A 356 4.17 6.17 8.46
C SER A 356 3.87 7.17 9.59
N GLY A 357 3.00 6.78 10.53
CA GLY A 357 3.00 7.31 11.88
C GLY A 357 1.91 8.31 12.17
N TRP A 358 0.95 8.53 11.28
CA TRP A 358 -0.02 9.58 11.57
C TRP A 358 -1.47 9.07 11.79
N ILE A 359 -1.94 7.99 11.16
CA ILE A 359 -3.32 7.48 11.31
C ILE A 359 -3.31 6.14 12.05
N VAL A 360 -3.53 6.15 13.35
CA VAL A 360 -3.58 4.97 14.23
C VAL A 360 -4.81 4.98 15.11
N GLU A 361 -5.04 6.04 15.88
CA GLU A 361 -6.18 6.12 16.80
C GLU A 361 -7.43 6.71 16.13
N GLN A 362 -7.26 7.50 15.07
CA GLN A 362 -8.35 8.17 14.38
C GLN A 362 -9.47 7.20 13.92
N PRO A 363 -9.19 6.09 13.21
CA PRO A 363 -10.23 5.16 12.81
C PRO A 363 -10.88 4.45 14.02
N ARG A 364 -10.14 4.26 15.10
CA ARG A 364 -10.67 3.66 16.34
C ARG A 364 -11.65 4.58 17.05
N GLU A 365 -11.36 5.88 17.07
CA GLU A 365 -12.25 6.89 17.61
C GLU A 365 -13.57 6.93 16.82
N ILE A 366 -13.48 6.89 15.48
CA ILE A 366 -14.68 6.79 14.62
C ILE A 366 -15.45 5.51 14.94
N LEU A 367 -14.81 4.34 14.92
CA LEU A 367 -15.50 3.07 15.18
C LEU A 367 -16.17 3.02 16.55
N ARG A 368 -15.47 3.45 17.60
CA ARG A 368 -16.03 3.46 18.97
C ARG A 368 -17.21 4.41 19.16
N SER A 369 -17.40 5.36 18.26
CA SER A 369 -18.55 6.26 18.34
C SER A 369 -19.89 5.59 17.98
N PHE A 370 -19.85 4.50 17.19
CA PHE A 370 -21.06 3.84 16.73
C PHE A 370 -21.04 2.30 16.77
N VAL A 371 -19.90 1.67 17.02
CA VAL A 371 -19.77 0.21 17.16
C VAL A 371 -19.70 -0.16 18.63
N LYS A 372 -20.67 -0.96 19.12
CA LYS A 372 -20.74 -1.36 20.52
C LYS A 372 -19.77 -2.48 20.90
N ASP A 373 -19.58 -3.47 20.02
CA ASP A 373 -18.65 -4.59 20.21
C ASP A 373 -17.44 -4.43 19.30
N PHE A 374 -16.52 -3.56 19.70
CA PHE A 374 -15.26 -3.33 19.02
C PHE A 374 -14.08 -4.00 19.74
N VAL A 375 -13.34 -4.87 19.02
CA VAL A 375 -12.14 -5.56 19.51
C VAL A 375 -10.91 -5.24 18.66
N ASP A 376 -9.83 -4.79 19.29
CA ASP A 376 -8.57 -4.57 18.57
C ASP A 376 -7.82 -5.88 18.30
N MET A 377 -7.12 -5.94 17.16
CA MET A 377 -6.13 -6.99 16.92
C MET A 377 -4.91 -6.80 17.82
N ALA A 378 -4.25 -7.90 18.23
CA ALA A 378 -3.00 -7.84 18.98
C ALA A 378 -1.87 -8.54 18.19
N PRO A 379 -0.73 -7.86 17.93
CA PRO A 379 -0.45 -6.44 18.13
C PRO A 379 -1.24 -5.52 17.19
N ARG A 380 -1.43 -4.25 17.55
CA ARG A 380 -2.17 -3.24 16.80
C ARG A 380 -1.33 -2.03 16.39
N GLY A 381 -1.93 -1.12 15.64
CA GLY A 381 -1.32 0.15 15.26
C GLY A 381 -0.03 -0.05 14.46
N GLN A 382 1.01 0.65 14.85
CA GLN A 382 2.30 0.56 14.17
C GLN A 382 2.97 -0.82 14.27
N GLU A 383 2.61 -1.64 15.25
CA GLU A 383 3.13 -3.01 15.42
C GLU A 383 2.26 -4.08 14.76
N ASN A 384 1.15 -3.70 14.13
CA ASN A 384 0.26 -4.63 13.45
C ASN A 384 0.99 -5.43 12.36
N TYR A 385 0.56 -6.67 12.12
CA TYR A 385 1.06 -7.48 11.02
C TYR A 385 0.46 -7.04 9.69
N CYS A 386 1.25 -7.15 8.62
CA CYS A 386 0.80 -6.89 7.24
C CYS A 386 -0.32 -7.86 6.84
N CYS A 387 -1.22 -7.42 5.96
CA CYS A 387 -2.22 -8.29 5.34
C CYS A 387 -1.61 -9.39 4.46
N GLY A 388 -0.38 -9.19 3.96
CA GLY A 388 0.29 -10.11 3.04
C GLY A 388 0.33 -9.65 1.57
N GLY A 389 -0.56 -8.72 1.17
CA GLY A 389 -0.67 -8.22 -0.21
C GLY A 389 0.10 -6.92 -0.50
N GLY A 390 0.86 -6.39 0.47
CA GLY A 390 1.60 -5.14 0.32
C GLY A 390 2.74 -5.22 -0.69
N GLY A 391 3.34 -4.06 -1.01
CA GLY A 391 4.47 -3.98 -1.92
C GLY A 391 4.15 -4.31 -3.39
N GLY A 392 2.88 -4.24 -3.77
CA GLY A 392 2.40 -4.59 -5.11
C GLY A 392 2.07 -6.07 -5.29
N LEU A 393 2.30 -6.94 -4.28
CA LEU A 393 2.13 -8.38 -4.41
C LEU A 393 0.68 -8.80 -4.70
N VAL A 394 -0.30 -8.01 -4.24
CA VAL A 394 -1.73 -8.29 -4.49
C VAL A 394 -2.11 -8.26 -5.97
N SER A 395 -1.27 -7.66 -6.82
CA SER A 395 -1.45 -7.59 -8.27
C SER A 395 -0.75 -8.73 -9.04
N LEU A 396 -0.05 -9.63 -8.33
CA LEU A 396 0.72 -10.73 -8.92
C LEU A 396 -0.03 -12.04 -8.70
N ASP A 397 -0.74 -12.48 -9.72
CA ASP A 397 -1.54 -13.72 -9.64
C ASP A 397 -0.64 -14.97 -9.58
N GLU A 398 0.53 -14.93 -10.21
CA GLU A 398 1.50 -16.01 -10.21
C GLU A 398 2.04 -16.39 -8.82
N ILE A 399 1.88 -15.50 -7.82
CA ILE A 399 2.27 -15.76 -6.43
C ILE A 399 1.07 -15.80 -5.47
N HIS A 400 -0.13 -16.10 -5.98
CA HIS A 400 -1.34 -16.15 -5.16
C HIS A 400 -1.17 -17.10 -3.97
N GLU A 401 -0.70 -18.32 -4.20
CA GLU A 401 -0.49 -19.32 -3.16
C GLU A 401 0.50 -18.82 -2.07
N TYR A 402 1.62 -18.19 -2.48
CA TYR A 402 2.54 -17.55 -1.54
C TYR A 402 1.85 -16.47 -0.69
N ARG A 403 0.98 -15.65 -1.29
CA ARG A 403 0.25 -14.62 -0.54
C ARG A 403 -0.70 -15.23 0.48
N MET A 404 -1.32 -16.38 0.15
CA MET A 404 -2.23 -17.09 1.05
C MET A 404 -1.46 -17.80 2.16
N GLU A 405 -0.53 -18.67 1.83
CA GLU A 405 0.09 -19.59 2.77
C GLU A 405 1.25 -19.01 3.57
N ILE A 406 1.90 -17.97 3.05
CA ILE A 406 3.08 -17.36 3.67
C ILE A 406 2.83 -15.89 4.00
N GLY A 407 2.56 -15.06 3.00
CA GLY A 407 2.44 -13.61 3.17
C GLY A 407 1.36 -13.19 4.18
N GLY A 408 0.20 -13.86 4.12
CA GLY A 408 -0.96 -13.60 4.95
C GLY A 408 -1.11 -14.49 6.19
N LYS A 409 -0.31 -15.55 6.33
CA LYS A 409 -0.48 -16.57 7.38
C LYS A 409 -0.57 -15.99 8.79
N ILE A 410 0.37 -15.14 9.15
CA ILE A 410 0.39 -14.52 10.49
C ILE A 410 -0.82 -13.60 10.70
N LYS A 411 -1.31 -12.95 9.65
CA LYS A 411 -2.54 -12.15 9.70
C LYS A 411 -3.78 -13.01 9.95
N VAL A 412 -3.88 -14.16 9.30
CA VAL A 412 -4.98 -15.12 9.53
C VAL A 412 -5.04 -15.55 10.99
N GLU A 413 -3.90 -15.88 11.59
CA GLU A 413 -3.83 -16.23 13.02
C GLU A 413 -4.23 -15.05 13.94
N GLN A 414 -3.93 -13.83 13.51
CA GLN A 414 -4.34 -12.64 14.23
C GLN A 414 -5.85 -12.40 14.12
N LEU A 415 -6.44 -12.62 12.93
CA LEU A 415 -7.89 -12.50 12.69
C LEU A 415 -8.68 -13.52 13.52
N LYS A 416 -8.29 -14.79 13.49
CA LYS A 416 -8.95 -15.84 14.27
C LYS A 416 -9.09 -15.52 15.74
N LYS A 417 -8.08 -14.82 16.32
CA LYS A 417 -8.08 -14.46 17.75
C LYS A 417 -9.06 -13.35 18.11
N THR A 418 -9.59 -12.62 17.14
CA THR A 418 -10.54 -11.53 17.41
C THR A 418 -11.98 -12.04 17.52
N GLU A 419 -12.26 -13.20 16.91
CA GLU A 419 -13.63 -13.74 16.78
C GLU A 419 -14.61 -12.71 16.22
N ALA A 420 -14.14 -11.82 15.33
CA ALA A 420 -14.93 -10.75 14.78
C ALA A 420 -15.78 -11.22 13.60
N ASP A 421 -16.98 -10.70 13.49
CA ASP A 421 -17.87 -10.89 12.35
C ASP A 421 -17.47 -10.00 11.17
N ILE A 422 -16.93 -8.81 11.48
CA ILE A 422 -16.50 -7.81 10.49
C ILE A 422 -15.08 -7.37 10.75
N VAL A 423 -14.27 -7.38 9.68
CA VAL A 423 -12.90 -6.86 9.65
C VAL A 423 -12.86 -5.57 8.83
N ILE A 424 -12.62 -4.45 9.48
CA ILE A 424 -12.48 -3.15 8.82
C ILE A 424 -11.05 -2.96 8.33
N ALA A 425 -10.89 -2.65 7.04
CA ALA A 425 -9.61 -2.42 6.39
C ALA A 425 -9.68 -1.23 5.41
N PRO A 426 -9.39 0.01 5.85
CA PRO A 426 -9.46 1.20 4.98
C PRO A 426 -8.26 1.26 4.02
N CYS A 427 -8.17 0.29 3.15
CA CYS A 427 -7.14 0.22 2.11
C CYS A 427 -7.55 -0.81 1.04
N ALA A 428 -7.74 -0.37 -0.21
CA ALA A 428 -8.15 -1.22 -1.32
C ALA A 428 -7.33 -2.51 -1.46
N ASN A 429 -5.99 -2.40 -1.42
CA ASN A 429 -5.11 -3.58 -1.46
C ASN A 429 -5.28 -4.51 -0.25
N CYS A 430 -5.52 -3.94 0.94
CA CYS A 430 -5.76 -4.76 2.13
C CYS A 430 -7.14 -5.42 2.08
N LYS A 431 -8.19 -4.74 1.60
CA LYS A 431 -9.53 -5.32 1.42
C LYS A 431 -9.44 -6.54 0.50
N LYS A 432 -8.86 -6.39 -0.71
CA LYS A 432 -8.68 -7.50 -1.65
C LYS A 432 -7.94 -8.66 -0.98
N GLN A 433 -6.75 -8.42 -0.42
CA GLN A 433 -5.94 -9.47 0.20
C GLN A 433 -6.64 -10.17 1.37
N LEU A 434 -7.35 -9.41 2.22
CA LEU A 434 -8.05 -9.99 3.36
C LEU A 434 -9.30 -10.77 2.94
N LYS A 435 -10.04 -10.32 1.90
CA LYS A 435 -11.15 -11.09 1.31
C LYS A 435 -10.67 -12.43 0.77
N GLU A 436 -9.57 -12.44 0.01
CA GLU A 436 -8.95 -13.67 -0.49
C GLU A 436 -8.50 -14.61 0.65
N LEU A 437 -7.93 -14.07 1.75
CA LEU A 437 -7.57 -14.87 2.93
C LEU A 437 -8.80 -15.43 3.65
N VAL A 438 -9.85 -14.64 3.82
CA VAL A 438 -11.11 -15.08 4.44
C VAL A 438 -11.72 -16.23 3.65
N GLU A 439 -11.75 -16.13 2.33
CA GLU A 439 -12.25 -17.17 1.43
C GLU A 439 -11.36 -18.43 1.49
N TYR A 440 -10.05 -18.27 1.32
CA TYR A 440 -9.08 -19.38 1.31
C TYR A 440 -9.11 -20.20 2.60
N TYR A 441 -9.12 -19.51 3.75
CA TYR A 441 -9.14 -20.13 5.07
C TYR A 441 -10.55 -20.39 5.63
N LYS A 442 -11.61 -20.04 4.87
CA LYS A 442 -13.02 -20.20 5.27
C LYS A 442 -13.30 -19.57 6.63
N LEU A 443 -12.83 -18.33 6.85
CA LEU A 443 -13.05 -17.64 8.11
C LEU A 443 -14.51 -17.11 8.18
N PRO A 444 -15.15 -17.14 9.36
CA PRO A 444 -16.54 -16.71 9.52
C PRO A 444 -16.67 -15.19 9.68
N CYS A 445 -15.96 -14.40 8.87
CA CYS A 445 -16.01 -12.94 8.95
C CYS A 445 -16.10 -12.31 7.56
N LYS A 446 -16.58 -11.08 7.50
CA LYS A 446 -16.63 -10.25 6.28
C LYS A 446 -15.57 -9.17 6.35
N VAL A 447 -15.00 -8.78 5.20
CA VAL A 447 -14.03 -7.67 5.10
C VAL A 447 -14.71 -6.47 4.46
N MET A 448 -14.60 -5.31 5.08
CA MET A 448 -15.22 -4.07 4.65
C MET A 448 -14.24 -2.89 4.76
N GLY A 449 -14.49 -1.81 4.02
CA GLY A 449 -13.90 -0.50 4.26
C GLY A 449 -14.46 0.16 5.51
N LEU A 450 -13.82 1.19 6.00
CA LEU A 450 -14.35 1.98 7.12
C LEU A 450 -15.63 2.71 6.69
N HIS A 451 -15.61 3.29 5.48
CA HIS A 451 -16.75 4.05 4.98
C HIS A 451 -17.90 3.16 4.47
N ASP A 452 -17.64 1.88 4.14
CA ASP A 452 -18.70 0.87 3.93
C ASP A 452 -19.54 0.70 5.20
N LEU A 453 -18.85 0.62 6.36
CA LEU A 453 -19.55 0.47 7.63
C LEU A 453 -20.20 1.80 8.08
N ILE A 454 -19.57 2.93 7.82
CA ILE A 454 -20.14 4.26 8.09
C ILE A 454 -21.41 4.47 7.25
N LEU A 455 -21.44 4.04 5.98
CA LEU A 455 -22.63 4.15 5.13
C LEU A 455 -23.86 3.51 5.78
N ARG A 456 -23.69 2.41 6.53
CA ARG A 456 -24.80 1.76 7.25
C ARG A 456 -25.32 2.61 8.42
N ALA A 457 -24.46 3.37 9.08
CA ALA A 457 -24.74 4.05 10.36
C ALA A 457 -24.94 5.58 10.25
N ILE A 458 -24.56 6.20 9.13
CA ILE A 458 -24.58 7.66 9.01
C ILE A 458 -26.03 8.20 8.90
N GLU A 459 -26.30 9.23 9.68
CA GLU A 459 -27.57 9.99 9.58
C GLU A 459 -27.49 10.97 8.40
N ILE A 460 -28.48 10.91 7.51
CA ILE A 460 -28.54 11.75 6.31
C ILE A 460 -29.63 12.81 6.48
N PRO A 461 -29.31 14.10 6.44
CA PRO A 461 -30.29 15.16 6.52
C PRO A 461 -31.35 15.06 5.41
N GLY A 462 -32.61 14.90 5.81
CA GLY A 462 -33.73 14.75 4.87
C GLY A 462 -33.85 13.38 4.18
N GLY A 463 -32.97 12.43 4.53
CA GLY A 463 -33.00 11.07 3.97
C GLY A 463 -33.57 10.03 4.91
N LYS A 464 -33.47 8.76 4.50
CA LYS A 464 -33.88 7.59 5.32
C LYS A 464 -32.93 7.47 6.54
N SER A 465 -33.53 7.15 7.69
CA SER A 465 -32.74 6.85 8.89
C SER A 465 -31.93 5.57 8.74
N PRO A 466 -30.83 5.41 9.49
CA PRO A 466 -30.05 4.17 9.49
C PRO A 466 -30.87 2.92 9.83
N GLN A 467 -31.86 3.05 10.71
CA GLN A 467 -32.73 1.95 11.10
C GLN A 467 -33.69 1.53 9.95
N GLU A 468 -34.31 2.48 9.24
CA GLU A 468 -35.11 2.19 8.06
C GLU A 468 -34.34 1.46 6.98
N ARG A 469 -33.07 1.91 6.70
CA ARG A 469 -32.20 1.25 5.72
C ARG A 469 -31.84 -0.18 6.13
N LYS A 470 -31.61 -0.40 7.43
CA LYS A 470 -31.33 -1.74 7.97
C LYS A 470 -32.54 -2.67 7.77
N GLU A 471 -33.75 -2.22 8.11
CA GLU A 471 -34.99 -2.99 7.95
C GLU A 471 -35.28 -3.31 6.47
N GLU A 472 -35.07 -2.36 5.56
CA GLU A 472 -35.17 -2.58 4.11
C GLU A 472 -34.17 -3.64 3.62
N ALA A 473 -32.89 -3.56 4.06
CA ALA A 473 -31.86 -4.54 3.68
C ALA A 473 -32.20 -5.95 4.22
N GLU A 474 -32.74 -6.07 5.43
CA GLU A 474 -33.18 -7.34 6.01
C GLU A 474 -34.35 -7.95 5.22
N LEU A 475 -35.28 -7.12 4.76
CA LEU A 475 -36.40 -7.58 3.94
C LEU A 475 -35.99 -8.08 2.55
N LEU A 476 -34.94 -7.48 1.96
CA LEU A 476 -34.44 -7.90 0.65
C LEU A 476 -33.52 -9.17 0.74
N ALA A 477 -33.04 -9.53 1.92
CA ALA A 477 -32.22 -10.71 2.14
C ALA A 477 -33.03 -12.01 2.39
N VAL A 478 -34.37 -11.94 2.54
CA VAL A 478 -35.33 -13.05 2.69
C VAL A 478 -35.89 -13.47 1.34
#